data_e394a0bcf1a5cdd49df7afcf443a3711
#
_entry.id   e394a0bcf1a5cdd49df7afcf443a3711
#
_cell.length_a   1.000
_cell.length_b   1.000
_cell.length_c   1.000
_cell.angle_alpha   90.00
_cell.angle_beta   90.00
_cell.angle_gamma   90.00
#
_symmetry.space_group_name_H-M   'P 1'
#
loop_
_entity.id
_entity.type
_entity.pdbx_description
1 polymer ?
#
loop_
_entity_poly.entity_id
_entity_poly.type
_entity_poly.pdbx_seq_one_letter_code
_entity_poly.pdbx_strand_id
1 'polypeptide(L)'
;EVDFGTLCERAGADGSFVRELEEYGLVAPHTVGGEKRFPERDVDVVAACARLARYGVAPRNLATFRRWADNEADLLERIVAPELRSPNPEKRHAGLENLETLAALSQELSNLLFLRALRGIVPRS
;
A
#
# COMPACT_ATOMS: atom_id res chain seq x y z
N GLU A 1 2.32 16.63 -3.96
CA GLU A 1 3.56 15.91 -4.25
C GLU A 1 4.75 16.51 -3.54
N VAL A 2 5.71 15.69 -3.20
CA VAL A 2 6.92 16.11 -2.50
C VAL A 2 8.15 15.61 -3.23
N ASP A 3 9.28 16.29 -3.05
CA ASP A 3 10.56 15.82 -3.56
C ASP A 3 11.17 14.78 -2.61
N PHE A 4 12.29 14.17 -3.03
CA PHE A 4 12.95 13.11 -2.28
C PHE A 4 13.38 13.58 -0.88
N GLY A 5 13.99 14.77 -0.80
CA GLY A 5 14.47 15.29 0.49
C GLY A 5 13.34 15.54 1.47
N THR A 6 12.25 16.11 0.99
CA THR A 6 11.06 16.37 1.81
C THR A 6 10.42 15.08 2.26
N LEU A 7 10.35 14.08 1.38
CA LEU A 7 9.83 12.75 1.71
C LEU A 7 10.63 12.14 2.88
N CYS A 8 11.95 12.12 2.78
CA CYS A 8 12.81 11.58 3.82
C CYS A 8 12.65 12.33 5.14
N GLU A 9 12.64 13.65 5.09
CA GLU A 9 12.52 14.49 6.27
C GLU A 9 11.18 14.29 6.97
N ARG A 10 10.10 14.38 6.23
CA ARG A 10 8.74 14.24 6.79
C ARG A 10 8.47 12.82 7.31
N ALA A 11 9.00 11.81 6.66
CA ALA A 11 8.83 10.43 7.09
C ALA A 11 9.82 10.02 8.19
N GLY A 12 10.85 10.81 8.44
CA GLY A 12 11.87 10.49 9.43
C GLY A 12 12.72 9.28 9.03
N ALA A 13 13.09 9.18 7.76
CA ALA A 13 13.84 8.05 7.22
C ALA A 13 15.08 8.51 6.45
N ASP A 14 16.11 7.69 6.49
CA ASP A 14 17.36 7.96 5.75
C ASP A 14 17.13 7.81 4.24
N GLY A 15 17.88 8.60 3.45
CA GLY A 15 17.80 8.53 2.00
C GLY A 15 18.12 7.15 1.43
N SER A 16 19.11 6.46 2.02
CA SER A 16 19.48 5.11 1.58
C SER A 16 18.32 4.12 1.79
N PHE A 17 17.64 4.21 2.92
CA PHE A 17 16.47 3.38 3.21
C PHE A 17 15.34 3.63 2.21
N VAL A 18 15.06 4.92 1.93
CA VAL A 18 14.00 5.29 0.96
C VAL A 18 14.34 4.79 -0.45
N ARG A 19 15.62 4.84 -0.85
CA ARG A 19 16.04 4.29 -2.14
C ARG A 19 15.81 2.79 -2.23
N GLU A 20 16.06 2.06 -1.14
CA GLU A 20 15.75 0.63 -1.10
C GLU A 20 14.24 0.37 -1.19
N LEU A 21 13.43 1.19 -0.52
CA LEU A 21 11.98 1.08 -0.63
C LEU A 21 11.51 1.30 -2.07
N GLU A 22 12.12 2.24 -2.78
CA GLU A 22 11.83 2.48 -4.19
C GLU A 22 12.19 1.24 -5.03
N GLU A 23 13.34 0.65 -4.76
CA GLU A 23 13.83 -0.55 -5.44
C GLU A 23 12.84 -1.71 -5.32
N TYR A 24 12.25 -1.87 -4.13
CA TYR A 24 11.27 -2.93 -3.86
C TYR A 24 9.83 -2.51 -4.14
N GLY A 25 9.62 -1.32 -4.70
CA GLY A 25 8.31 -0.87 -5.16
C GLY A 25 7.36 -0.40 -4.07
N LEU A 26 7.85 -0.10 -2.86
CA LEU A 26 7.02 0.45 -1.79
C LEU A 26 6.65 1.91 -2.08
N VAL A 27 7.49 2.61 -2.81
CA VAL A 27 7.21 3.94 -3.34
C VAL A 27 7.54 3.94 -4.82
N ALA A 28 6.79 4.71 -5.60
CA ALA A 28 6.94 4.75 -7.05
C ALA A 28 6.84 6.21 -7.53
N PRO A 29 7.95 6.93 -7.49
CA PRO A 29 7.96 8.33 -7.93
C PRO A 29 7.79 8.44 -9.43
N HIS A 30 7.36 9.63 -9.86
CA HIS A 30 7.43 10.00 -11.27
C HIS A 30 8.38 11.19 -11.43
N THR A 31 8.88 11.38 -12.62
CA THR A 31 9.85 12.42 -12.91
C THR A 31 9.16 13.64 -13.50
N VAL A 32 9.40 14.81 -12.91
CA VAL A 32 8.91 16.09 -13.40
C VAL A 32 10.12 17.03 -13.51
N GLY A 33 10.42 17.46 -14.72
CA GLY A 33 11.56 18.37 -14.95
C GLY A 33 12.90 17.82 -14.50
N GLY A 34 13.10 16.50 -14.60
CA GLY A 34 14.34 15.83 -14.19
C GLY A 34 14.41 15.48 -12.71
N GLU A 35 13.41 15.87 -11.92
CA GLU A 35 13.36 15.58 -10.50
C GLU A 35 12.31 14.51 -10.20
N LYS A 36 12.60 13.67 -9.22
CA LYS A 36 11.65 12.67 -8.71
C LYS A 36 10.63 13.36 -7.82
N ARG A 37 9.36 13.06 -8.05
CA ARG A 37 8.24 13.55 -7.26
C ARG A 37 7.45 12.37 -6.72
N PHE A 38 7.06 12.45 -5.46
CA PHE A 38 6.35 11.40 -4.76
C PHE A 38 4.97 11.87 -4.34
N PRO A 39 3.92 11.04 -4.46
CA PRO A 39 2.62 11.39 -3.88
C PRO A 39 2.75 11.65 -2.38
N GLU A 40 1.96 12.57 -1.86
CA GLU A 40 1.98 12.90 -0.43
C GLU A 40 1.74 11.68 0.47
N ARG A 41 0.87 10.76 0.05
CA ARG A 41 0.59 9.55 0.82
C ARG A 41 1.81 8.65 1.01
N ASP A 42 2.82 8.80 0.17
CA ASP A 42 4.07 8.01 0.30
C ASP A 42 4.83 8.38 1.57
N VAL A 43 4.62 9.58 2.10
CA VAL A 43 5.20 9.97 3.40
C VAL A 43 4.76 9.00 4.49
N ASP A 44 3.48 8.68 4.54
CA ASP A 44 2.93 7.75 5.53
C ASP A 44 3.40 6.32 5.29
N VAL A 45 3.51 5.91 4.02
CA VAL A 45 4.04 4.59 3.66
C VAL A 45 5.47 4.44 4.16
N VAL A 46 6.33 5.42 3.87
CA VAL A 46 7.73 5.38 4.29
C VAL A 46 7.84 5.41 5.81
N ALA A 47 7.05 6.23 6.49
CA ALA A 47 7.04 6.30 7.95
C ALA A 47 6.66 4.96 8.58
N ALA A 48 5.65 4.28 8.04
CA ALA A 48 5.24 2.96 8.50
C ALA A 48 6.34 1.93 8.28
N CYS A 49 6.97 1.95 7.10
CA CYS A 49 8.11 1.07 6.79
C CYS A 49 9.27 1.29 7.75
N ALA A 50 9.58 2.55 8.06
CA ALA A 50 10.65 2.88 8.99
C ALA A 50 10.39 2.34 10.39
N ARG A 51 9.14 2.40 10.85
CA ARG A 51 8.76 1.83 12.16
C ARG A 51 8.91 0.31 12.19
N LEU A 52 8.49 -0.37 11.13
CA LEU A 52 8.67 -1.82 11.03
C LEU A 52 10.15 -2.20 10.97
N ALA A 53 10.96 -1.41 10.26
CA ALA A 53 12.39 -1.65 10.15
C ALA A 53 13.11 -1.62 11.50
N ARG A 54 12.62 -0.83 12.44
CA ARG A 54 13.17 -0.78 13.81
C ARG A 54 13.03 -2.11 14.55
N TYR A 55 12.08 -2.94 14.13
CA TYR A 55 11.88 -4.29 14.69
C TYR A 55 12.51 -5.37 13.83
N GLY A 56 13.35 -4.99 12.87
CA GLY A 56 14.10 -5.95 12.06
C GLY A 56 13.45 -6.36 10.74
N VAL A 57 12.37 -5.68 10.33
CA VAL A 57 11.74 -5.98 9.04
C VAL A 57 12.55 -5.29 7.94
N ALA A 58 13.27 -6.08 7.13
CA ALA A 58 14.11 -5.57 6.05
C ALA A 58 13.27 -5.10 4.85
N PRO A 59 13.78 -4.16 4.02
CA PRO A 59 13.06 -3.70 2.83
C PRO A 59 12.55 -4.81 1.91
N ARG A 60 13.34 -5.88 1.70
CA ARG A 60 12.88 -7.02 0.90
C ARG A 60 11.65 -7.71 1.48
N ASN A 61 11.52 -7.73 2.81
CA ASN A 61 10.37 -8.30 3.49
C ASN A 61 9.18 -7.34 3.46
N LEU A 62 9.46 -6.03 3.46
CA LEU A 62 8.42 -5.01 3.28
C LEU A 62 7.74 -5.13 1.92
N ALA A 63 8.47 -5.60 0.89
CA ALA A 63 7.91 -5.86 -0.43
C ALA A 63 6.77 -6.89 -0.38
N THR A 64 6.76 -7.79 0.60
CA THR A 64 5.69 -8.76 0.79
C THR A 64 4.36 -8.06 1.08
N PHE A 65 4.39 -7.00 1.89
CA PHE A 65 3.18 -6.20 2.18
C PHE A 65 2.64 -5.57 0.91
N ARG A 66 3.51 -5.06 0.04
CA ARG A 66 3.10 -4.51 -1.25
C ARG A 66 2.42 -5.56 -2.12
N ARG A 67 3.01 -6.76 -2.20
CA ARG A 67 2.42 -7.86 -3.00
C ARG A 67 1.04 -8.27 -2.48
N TRP A 68 0.88 -8.35 -1.16
CA TRP A 68 -0.42 -8.67 -0.56
C TRP A 68 -1.46 -7.61 -0.91
N ALA A 69 -1.09 -6.33 -0.79
CA ALA A 69 -1.99 -5.23 -1.13
C ALA A 69 -2.35 -5.23 -2.61
N ASP A 70 -1.38 -5.43 -3.50
CA ASP A 70 -1.60 -5.48 -4.94
C ASP A 70 -2.53 -6.65 -5.32
N ASN A 71 -2.31 -7.82 -4.73
CA ASN A 71 -3.14 -8.99 -4.99
C ASN A 71 -4.59 -8.77 -4.57
N GLU A 72 -4.79 -8.17 -3.41
CA GLU A 72 -6.12 -7.83 -2.91
C GLU A 72 -6.81 -6.81 -3.82
N ALA A 73 -6.10 -5.74 -4.18
CA ALA A 73 -6.63 -4.72 -5.07
C ALA A 73 -6.98 -5.29 -6.44
N ASP A 74 -6.14 -6.16 -7.00
CA ASP A 74 -6.39 -6.81 -8.29
C ASP A 74 -7.65 -7.68 -8.25
N LEU A 75 -7.89 -8.38 -7.16
CA LEU A 75 -9.10 -9.18 -7.00
C LEU A 75 -10.34 -8.29 -7.05
N LEU A 76 -10.34 -7.21 -6.27
CA LEU A 76 -11.47 -6.28 -6.24
C LEU A 76 -11.69 -5.59 -7.58
N GLU A 77 -10.60 -5.20 -8.25
CA GLU A 77 -10.68 -4.57 -9.58
C GLU A 77 -11.40 -5.50 -10.57
N ARG A 78 -11.03 -6.78 -10.59
CA ARG A 78 -11.65 -7.74 -11.51
C ARG A 78 -13.16 -7.88 -11.27
N ILE A 79 -13.60 -7.78 -10.01
CA ILE A 79 -15.01 -7.89 -9.67
C ILE A 79 -15.80 -6.69 -10.19
N VAL A 80 -15.26 -5.48 -10.04
CA VAL A 80 -15.96 -4.25 -10.39
C VAL A 80 -15.62 -3.69 -11.78
N ALA A 81 -14.63 -4.28 -12.47
CA ALA A 81 -14.17 -3.78 -13.76
C ALA A 81 -15.28 -3.60 -14.79
N PRO A 82 -16.24 -4.55 -14.96
CA PRO A 82 -17.32 -4.36 -15.93
C PRO A 82 -18.13 -3.07 -15.68
N GLU A 83 -18.39 -2.75 -14.43
CA GLU A 83 -19.14 -1.54 -14.07
C GLU A 83 -18.29 -0.28 -14.27
N LEU A 84 -17.02 -0.31 -13.83
CA LEU A 84 -16.11 0.83 -13.95
C LEU A 84 -15.82 1.20 -15.39
N ARG A 85 -15.82 0.21 -16.29
CA ARG A 85 -15.52 0.41 -17.71
C ARG A 85 -16.77 0.63 -18.57
N SER A 86 -17.92 0.66 -17.92
CA SER A 86 -19.19 0.88 -18.63
C SER A 86 -19.24 2.29 -19.24
N PRO A 87 -19.79 2.46 -20.45
CA PRO A 87 -20.04 3.79 -21.00
C PRO A 87 -21.15 4.53 -20.28
N ASN A 88 -21.95 3.84 -19.47
CA ASN A 88 -23.05 4.42 -18.71
C ASN A 88 -22.51 5.03 -17.40
N PRO A 89 -22.63 6.38 -17.20
CA PRO A 89 -22.15 7.04 -15.98
C PRO A 89 -22.74 6.50 -14.69
N GLU A 90 -24.02 6.09 -14.70
CA GLU A 90 -24.68 5.54 -13.52
C GLU A 90 -24.05 4.21 -13.10
N LYS A 91 -23.69 3.37 -14.08
CA LYS A 91 -23.02 2.10 -13.81
C LYS A 91 -21.61 2.31 -13.27
N ARG A 92 -20.88 3.30 -13.82
CA ARG A 92 -19.56 3.64 -13.30
C ARG A 92 -19.64 4.11 -11.85
N HIS A 93 -20.63 4.94 -11.53
CA HIS A 93 -20.83 5.42 -10.17
C HIS A 93 -21.16 4.27 -9.21
N ALA A 94 -22.05 3.37 -9.62
CA ALA A 94 -22.37 2.18 -8.83
C ALA A 94 -21.14 1.30 -8.62
N GLY A 95 -20.30 1.16 -9.64
CA GLY A 95 -19.04 0.41 -9.55
C GLY A 95 -18.09 1.00 -8.53
N LEU A 96 -17.97 2.33 -8.47
CA LEU A 96 -17.14 3.00 -7.48
C LEU A 96 -17.68 2.79 -6.06
N GLU A 97 -18.99 2.89 -5.86
CA GLU A 97 -19.60 2.62 -4.56
C GLU A 97 -19.38 1.17 -4.13
N ASN A 98 -19.54 0.24 -5.06
CA ASN A 98 -19.30 -1.19 -4.80
C ASN A 98 -17.83 -1.44 -4.45
N LEU A 99 -16.90 -0.76 -5.13
CA LEU A 99 -15.47 -0.90 -4.83
C LEU A 99 -15.16 -0.45 -3.40
N GLU A 100 -15.72 0.68 -2.96
CA GLU A 100 -15.54 1.17 -1.60
C GLU A 100 -16.08 0.17 -0.58
N THR A 101 -17.25 -0.37 -0.82
CA THR A 101 -17.87 -1.36 0.06
C THR A 101 -17.05 -2.64 0.12
N LEU A 102 -16.62 -3.15 -1.04
CA LEU A 102 -15.81 -4.36 -1.13
C LEU A 102 -14.45 -4.16 -0.43
N ALA A 103 -13.85 -2.99 -0.59
CA ALA A 103 -12.58 -2.68 0.07
C ALA A 103 -12.71 -2.75 1.59
N ALA A 104 -13.77 -2.16 2.14
CA ALA A 104 -14.03 -2.18 3.58
C ALA A 104 -14.25 -3.61 4.09
N LEU A 105 -15.10 -4.38 3.39
CA LEU A 105 -15.40 -5.77 3.77
C LEU A 105 -14.17 -6.67 3.65
N SER A 106 -13.38 -6.46 2.62
CA SER A 106 -12.14 -7.20 2.37
C SER A 106 -11.12 -6.95 3.48
N GLN A 107 -10.96 -5.70 3.91
CA GLN A 107 -10.07 -5.37 5.01
C GLN A 107 -10.54 -5.98 6.32
N GLU A 108 -11.84 -6.00 6.56
CA GLU A 108 -12.40 -6.65 7.74
C GLU A 108 -12.05 -8.14 7.78
N LEU A 109 -12.27 -8.85 6.67
CA LEU A 109 -11.93 -10.27 6.58
C LEU A 109 -10.42 -10.49 6.74
N SER A 110 -9.60 -9.70 6.05
CA SER A 110 -8.15 -9.80 6.14
C SER A 110 -7.66 -9.65 7.57
N ASN A 111 -8.21 -8.68 8.31
CA ASN A 111 -7.84 -8.45 9.69
C ASN A 111 -8.23 -9.63 10.59
N LEU A 112 -9.45 -10.19 10.41
CA LEU A 112 -9.89 -11.35 11.17
C LEU A 112 -9.00 -12.56 10.93
N LEU A 113 -8.63 -12.81 9.67
CA LEU A 113 -7.75 -13.92 9.30
C LEU A 113 -6.34 -13.72 9.85
N PHE A 114 -5.86 -12.49 9.84
CA PHE A 114 -4.56 -12.14 10.41
C PHE A 114 -4.53 -12.41 11.91
N LEU A 115 -5.55 -11.98 12.64
CA LEU A 115 -5.63 -12.23 14.08
C LEU A 115 -5.69 -13.73 14.38
N ARG A 116 -6.39 -14.50 13.56
CA ARG A 116 -6.43 -15.96 13.67
C ARG A 116 -5.05 -16.57 13.47
N ALA A 117 -4.33 -16.10 12.46
CA ALA A 117 -2.98 -16.58 12.18
C ALA A 117 -2.01 -16.25 13.31
N LEU A 118 -2.14 -15.09 13.93
CA LEU A 118 -1.30 -14.69 15.06
C LEU A 118 -1.48 -15.64 16.26
N ARG A 119 -2.68 -16.14 16.49
CA ARG A 119 -2.95 -17.09 17.58
C ARG A 119 -2.14 -18.37 17.42
N GLY A 120 -1.86 -18.79 16.18
CA GLY A 120 -1.04 -19.94 15.90
C GLY A 120 0.44 -19.75 16.23
N ILE A 121 0.89 -18.49 16.30
CA ILE A 121 2.28 -18.14 16.61
C ILE A 121 2.52 -18.07 18.12
N VAL A 122 1.49 -17.68 18.88
CA VAL A 122 1.62 -17.50 20.34
C VAL A 122 1.80 -18.86 21.02
N PRO A 123 2.89 -19.03 21.78
CA PRO A 123 3.11 -20.30 22.49
C PRO A 123 2.00 -20.57 23.50
N ARG A 124 1.63 -21.84 23.65
CA ARG A 124 0.71 -22.27 24.71
C ARG A 124 1.47 -22.27 26.03
N SER A 125 0.91 -21.59 27.01
CA SER A 125 1.46 -21.60 28.37
C SER A 125 0.94 -22.75 29.18
#